data_79a7b1e11f83c434a2209f39b357f627
#
_entry.id   79a7b1e11f83c434a2209f39b357f627
#
_cell.length_a   1.000
_cell.length_b   1.000
_cell.length_c   1.000
_cell.angle_alpha   90.00
_cell.angle_beta   90.00
_cell.angle_gamma   90.00
#
_symmetry.space_group_name_H-M   'P 1'
#
loop_
_entity.id
_entity.type
_entity.pdbx_description
1 polymer ?
#
loop_
_entity_poly.entity_id
_entity_poly.type
_entity_poly.pdbx_seq_one_letter_code
_entity_poly.pdbx_strand_id
1 'polypeptide(L)'
;PTSFAAIEAAIDKLHNPPSMYGFVAPNKVDENFMSQVLEHVFLANGLSPVGSDGFASLDKQKTVEVLDFYKKIATASPPGELFWKQSREVYFAGKAAMIIWSPFILDELAGLRDSAPPTINDDPTSTELASKTGIVTTFGGPSNPSGAAWADIRYFGVTSDANTDVATQFVEYSMKDGYTATLSIAPEGKFPVRRGEVTDTAKYIKAWSKLPVGVDRKAPLS
;
A
#
# COMPACT_ATOMS: atom_id res chain seq x y z
N PRO A 1 -0.82 -15.45 -0.38
CA PRO A 1 -0.62 -15.66 -1.82
C PRO A 1 0.43 -14.68 -2.34
N THR A 2 1.46 -15.18 -3.03
CA THR A 2 2.62 -14.41 -3.50
C THR A 2 2.75 -14.37 -5.03
N SER A 3 1.67 -14.72 -5.74
CA SER A 3 1.61 -14.64 -7.19
C SER A 3 0.19 -14.32 -7.67
N PHE A 4 0.06 -13.84 -8.91
CA PHE A 4 -1.25 -13.61 -9.54
C PHE A 4 -2.11 -14.88 -9.43
N ALA A 5 -1.60 -16.02 -9.87
CA ALA A 5 -2.34 -17.27 -9.82
C ALA A 5 -2.75 -17.68 -8.39
N ALA A 6 -1.91 -17.45 -7.39
CA ALA A 6 -2.26 -17.76 -6.00
C ALA A 6 -3.33 -16.79 -5.43
N ILE A 7 -3.31 -15.53 -5.86
CA ILE A 7 -4.36 -14.54 -5.50
C ILE A 7 -5.67 -14.92 -6.17
N GLU A 8 -5.66 -15.26 -7.46
CA GLU A 8 -6.85 -15.71 -8.20
C GLU A 8 -7.47 -16.97 -7.59
N ALA A 9 -6.64 -17.96 -7.26
CA ALA A 9 -7.09 -19.17 -6.57
C ALA A 9 -7.69 -18.90 -5.18
N ALA A 10 -7.16 -17.91 -4.46
CA ALA A 10 -7.72 -17.47 -3.19
C ALA A 10 -9.06 -16.75 -3.39
N ILE A 11 -9.18 -15.90 -4.43
CA ILE A 11 -10.44 -15.27 -4.82
C ILE A 11 -11.52 -16.34 -5.09
N ASP A 12 -11.20 -17.34 -5.90
CA ASP A 12 -12.17 -18.40 -6.27
C ASP A 12 -12.70 -19.17 -5.06
N LYS A 13 -11.90 -19.24 -3.98
CA LYS A 13 -12.31 -19.90 -2.73
C LYS A 13 -13.07 -19.00 -1.76
N LEU A 14 -12.74 -17.72 -1.72
CA LEU A 14 -13.19 -16.82 -0.67
C LEU A 14 -14.28 -15.86 -1.12
N HIS A 15 -14.45 -15.63 -2.43
CA HIS A 15 -15.45 -14.71 -2.94
C HIS A 15 -16.86 -15.28 -2.81
N ASN A 16 -17.62 -14.73 -1.86
CA ASN A 16 -18.99 -15.11 -1.53
C ASN A 16 -19.83 -13.89 -1.16
N PRO A 17 -20.12 -12.99 -2.13
CA PRO A 17 -20.87 -11.77 -1.86
C PRO A 17 -22.32 -12.08 -1.45
N PRO A 18 -22.94 -11.23 -0.60
CA PRO A 18 -22.37 -10.03 0.00
C PRO A 18 -21.59 -10.29 1.30
N SER A 19 -21.41 -11.55 1.70
CA SER A 19 -20.74 -11.90 2.98
C SER A 19 -19.27 -11.59 2.95
N MET A 20 -18.57 -11.91 1.84
CA MET A 20 -17.14 -11.73 1.66
C MET A 20 -16.83 -11.43 0.20
N TYR A 21 -16.13 -10.36 -0.05
CA TYR A 21 -15.52 -10.09 -1.35
C TYR A 21 -14.11 -10.68 -1.38
N GLY A 22 -13.74 -11.37 -2.45
CA GLY A 22 -12.45 -12.03 -2.57
C GLY A 22 -11.29 -11.04 -2.59
N PHE A 23 -11.56 -9.84 -3.11
CA PHE A 23 -10.61 -8.74 -3.16
C PHE A 23 -11.34 -7.41 -3.02
N VAL A 24 -10.60 -6.34 -2.70
CA VAL A 24 -11.05 -4.97 -2.91
C VAL A 24 -9.98 -4.20 -3.66
N ALA A 25 -10.28 -3.88 -4.93
CA ALA A 25 -9.41 -3.12 -5.82
C ALA A 25 -10.03 -1.77 -6.16
N PRO A 26 -9.26 -0.67 -6.21
CA PRO A 26 -9.76 0.62 -6.63
C PRO A 26 -10.13 0.59 -8.13
N ASN A 27 -11.20 1.31 -8.47
CA ASN A 27 -11.69 1.39 -9.85
C ASN A 27 -12.10 2.82 -10.25
N LYS A 28 -11.88 3.80 -9.38
CA LYS A 28 -12.19 5.19 -9.66
C LYS A 28 -11.08 5.84 -10.47
N VAL A 29 -11.34 6.15 -11.73
CA VAL A 29 -10.34 6.56 -12.74
C VAL A 29 -9.79 7.97 -12.56
N ASP A 30 -10.50 8.83 -11.86
CA ASP A 30 -10.10 10.22 -11.59
C ASP A 30 -9.30 10.37 -10.28
N GLU A 31 -8.98 9.25 -9.64
CA GLU A 31 -8.22 9.20 -8.42
C GLU A 31 -6.87 8.51 -8.64
N ASN A 32 -5.82 9.07 -8.03
CA ASN A 32 -4.46 8.54 -8.16
C ASN A 32 -4.27 7.15 -7.55
N PHE A 33 -5.12 6.72 -6.62
CA PHE A 33 -4.98 5.44 -5.95
C PHE A 33 -5.14 4.26 -6.91
N MET A 34 -6.07 4.33 -7.86
CA MET A 34 -6.19 3.29 -8.89
C MET A 34 -4.92 3.16 -9.72
N SER A 35 -4.35 4.28 -10.17
CA SER A 35 -3.11 4.27 -10.97
C SER A 35 -1.92 3.75 -10.17
N GLN A 36 -1.81 4.07 -8.87
CA GLN A 36 -0.77 3.55 -7.98
C GLN A 36 -0.87 2.01 -7.83
N VAL A 37 -2.06 1.47 -7.62
CA VAL A 37 -2.27 0.02 -7.52
C VAL A 37 -2.01 -0.67 -8.86
N LEU A 38 -2.47 -0.08 -9.96
CA LEU A 38 -2.22 -0.63 -11.30
C LEU A 38 -0.73 -0.62 -11.65
N GLU A 39 -0.01 0.45 -11.33
CA GLU A 39 1.44 0.53 -11.51
C GLU A 39 2.17 -0.56 -10.70
N HIS A 40 1.76 -0.80 -9.46
CA HIS A 40 2.30 -1.91 -8.67
C HIS A 40 2.10 -3.26 -9.37
N VAL A 41 0.90 -3.51 -9.94
CA VAL A 41 0.63 -4.74 -10.69
C VAL A 41 1.48 -4.84 -11.95
N PHE A 42 1.72 -3.73 -12.66
CA PHE A 42 2.65 -3.69 -13.79
C PHE A 42 4.07 -4.08 -13.37
N LEU A 43 4.60 -3.46 -12.31
CA LEU A 43 5.92 -3.76 -11.78
C LEU A 43 6.02 -5.22 -11.29
N ALA A 44 4.98 -5.72 -10.63
CA ALA A 44 4.90 -7.11 -10.17
C ALA A 44 5.01 -8.10 -11.33
N ASN A 45 4.55 -7.73 -12.54
CA ASN A 45 4.70 -8.53 -13.75
C ASN A 45 5.94 -8.17 -14.59
N GLY A 46 6.85 -7.38 -14.04
CA GLY A 46 8.11 -7.02 -14.72
C GLY A 46 7.90 -6.05 -15.89
N LEU A 47 6.91 -5.18 -15.80
CA LEU A 47 6.63 -4.13 -16.79
C LEU A 47 6.70 -2.75 -16.13
N SER A 48 7.61 -1.91 -16.59
CA SER A 48 7.56 -0.48 -16.31
C SER A 48 6.73 0.21 -17.41
N PRO A 49 5.66 0.94 -17.05
CA PRO A 49 4.85 1.67 -18.05
C PRO A 49 5.62 2.75 -18.77
N VAL A 50 6.73 3.21 -18.20
CA VAL A 50 7.62 4.22 -18.77
C VAL A 50 8.99 3.58 -19.01
N GLY A 51 9.48 3.71 -20.24
CA GLY A 51 10.80 3.25 -20.65
C GLY A 51 11.92 4.17 -20.15
N SER A 52 13.16 3.73 -20.32
CA SER A 52 14.35 4.50 -19.95
C SER A 52 14.52 5.82 -20.74
N ASP A 53 13.83 5.94 -21.85
CA ASP A 53 13.75 7.14 -22.70
C ASP A 53 12.66 8.14 -22.25
N GLY A 54 11.89 7.81 -21.21
CA GLY A 54 10.81 8.62 -20.67
C GLY A 54 9.48 8.50 -21.43
N PHE A 55 9.40 7.64 -22.44
CA PHE A 55 8.16 7.41 -23.19
C PHE A 55 7.43 6.14 -22.72
N ALA A 56 6.15 6.04 -23.08
CA ALA A 56 5.35 4.87 -22.79
C ALA A 56 5.99 3.60 -23.40
N SER A 57 6.17 2.58 -22.58
CA SER A 57 6.81 1.32 -22.96
C SER A 57 5.93 0.15 -22.51
N LEU A 58 4.99 -0.25 -23.37
CA LEU A 58 4.05 -1.31 -23.07
C LEU A 58 4.37 -2.56 -23.89
N ASP A 59 4.94 -3.58 -23.25
CA ASP A 59 5.00 -4.91 -23.82
C ASP A 59 3.59 -5.50 -23.86
N LYS A 60 3.19 -5.98 -25.05
CA LYS A 60 1.80 -6.44 -25.28
C LYS A 60 1.42 -7.62 -24.39
N GLN A 61 2.28 -8.63 -24.29
CA GLN A 61 1.99 -9.83 -23.49
C GLN A 61 1.87 -9.47 -22.01
N LYS A 62 2.86 -8.79 -21.46
CA LYS A 62 2.87 -8.38 -20.06
C LYS A 62 1.69 -7.48 -19.71
N THR A 63 1.32 -6.60 -20.64
CA THR A 63 0.16 -5.70 -20.47
C THR A 63 -1.15 -6.50 -20.38
N VAL A 64 -1.34 -7.47 -21.27
CA VAL A 64 -2.54 -8.34 -21.25
C VAL A 64 -2.60 -9.11 -19.92
N GLU A 65 -1.50 -9.73 -19.49
CA GLU A 65 -1.43 -10.45 -18.22
C GLU A 65 -1.83 -9.58 -17.02
N VAL A 66 -1.35 -8.33 -16.99
CA VAL A 66 -1.69 -7.35 -15.95
C VAL A 66 -3.17 -6.97 -15.98
N LEU A 67 -3.70 -6.67 -17.17
CA LEU A 67 -5.10 -6.24 -17.31
C LEU A 67 -6.07 -7.37 -17.00
N ASP A 68 -5.75 -8.61 -17.39
CA ASP A 68 -6.56 -9.78 -17.05
C ASP A 68 -6.60 -10.01 -15.53
N PHE A 69 -5.44 -9.94 -14.87
CA PHE A 69 -5.36 -10.02 -13.43
C PHE A 69 -6.11 -8.86 -12.75
N TYR A 70 -5.93 -7.62 -13.22
CA TYR A 70 -6.64 -6.46 -12.65
C TYR A 70 -8.16 -6.60 -12.81
N LYS A 71 -8.60 -7.07 -13.96
CA LYS A 71 -10.02 -7.38 -14.21
C LYS A 71 -10.53 -8.44 -13.22
N LYS A 72 -9.75 -9.47 -12.95
CA LYS A 72 -10.12 -10.53 -11.97
C LYS A 72 -10.31 -9.96 -10.57
N ILE A 73 -9.35 -9.17 -10.06
CA ILE A 73 -9.47 -8.57 -8.73
C ILE A 73 -10.59 -7.52 -8.66
N ALA A 74 -10.78 -6.74 -9.71
CA ALA A 74 -11.87 -5.77 -9.79
C ALA A 74 -13.26 -6.46 -9.80
N THR A 75 -13.41 -7.56 -10.52
CA THR A 75 -14.66 -8.34 -10.55
C THR A 75 -14.96 -9.00 -9.20
N ALA A 76 -13.92 -9.31 -8.41
CA ALA A 76 -14.07 -9.86 -7.08
C ALA A 76 -14.31 -8.80 -5.99
N SER A 77 -14.37 -7.53 -6.37
CA SER A 77 -14.59 -6.38 -5.49
C SER A 77 -16.08 -6.04 -5.36
N PRO A 78 -16.49 -5.25 -4.35
CA PRO A 78 -17.84 -4.71 -4.28
C PRO A 78 -18.22 -3.90 -5.53
N PRO A 79 -19.50 -3.88 -5.92
CA PRO A 79 -19.96 -3.02 -7.01
C PRO A 79 -19.91 -1.54 -6.63
N GLY A 80 -19.78 -0.66 -7.62
CA GLY A 80 -19.74 0.78 -7.47
C GLY A 80 -18.34 1.36 -7.59
N GLU A 81 -18.22 2.66 -7.32
CA GLU A 81 -16.94 3.35 -7.36
C GLU A 81 -16.15 3.10 -6.06
N LEU A 82 -14.96 2.58 -6.23
CA LEU A 82 -14.04 2.30 -5.14
C LEU A 82 -12.77 3.16 -5.32
N PHE A 83 -12.56 4.10 -4.42
CA PHE A 83 -11.27 4.75 -4.25
C PHE A 83 -10.64 4.36 -2.89
N TRP A 84 -9.55 4.97 -2.48
CA TRP A 84 -8.81 4.53 -1.29
C TRP A 84 -9.69 4.42 -0.03
N LYS A 85 -10.61 5.38 0.20
CA LYS A 85 -11.45 5.40 1.39
C LYS A 85 -12.41 4.22 1.42
N GLN A 86 -13.22 4.03 0.37
CA GLN A 86 -14.18 2.93 0.27
C GLN A 86 -13.48 1.57 0.30
N SER A 87 -12.36 1.42 -0.41
CA SER A 87 -11.59 0.16 -0.40
C SER A 87 -11.15 -0.21 1.01
N ARG A 88 -10.64 0.75 1.79
CA ARG A 88 -10.25 0.56 3.17
C ARG A 88 -11.46 0.21 4.06
N GLU A 89 -12.56 0.96 3.94
CA GLU A 89 -13.77 0.74 4.72
C GLU A 89 -14.33 -0.67 4.54
N VAL A 90 -14.33 -1.19 3.33
CA VAL A 90 -14.75 -2.59 3.05
C VAL A 90 -13.84 -3.59 3.76
N TYR A 91 -12.52 -3.37 3.72
CA TYR A 91 -11.57 -4.24 4.41
C TYR A 91 -11.73 -4.16 5.93
N PHE A 92 -11.89 -2.97 6.49
CA PHE A 92 -12.04 -2.75 7.93
C PHE A 92 -13.36 -3.28 8.50
N ALA A 93 -14.37 -3.40 7.67
CA ALA A 93 -15.61 -4.09 8.02
C ALA A 93 -15.47 -5.63 7.99
N GLY A 94 -14.29 -6.17 7.67
CA GLY A 94 -14.09 -7.60 7.51
C GLY A 94 -14.83 -8.21 6.31
N LYS A 95 -15.15 -7.37 5.30
CA LYS A 95 -15.93 -7.76 4.12
C LYS A 95 -15.09 -8.04 2.88
N ALA A 96 -13.78 -7.88 2.95
CA ALA A 96 -12.86 -8.26 1.89
C ALA A 96 -11.73 -9.16 2.42
N ALA A 97 -11.44 -10.22 1.67
CA ALA A 97 -10.38 -11.17 2.03
C ALA A 97 -8.98 -10.62 1.75
N MET A 98 -8.82 -9.78 0.73
CA MET A 98 -7.54 -9.23 0.30
C MET A 98 -7.67 -7.78 -0.16
N ILE A 99 -6.61 -7.01 0.04
CA ILE A 99 -6.46 -5.62 -0.40
C ILE A 99 -4.99 -5.35 -0.74
N ILE A 100 -4.73 -4.50 -1.72
CA ILE A 100 -3.42 -3.85 -1.88
C ILE A 100 -3.49 -2.51 -1.18
N TRP A 101 -2.54 -2.27 -0.25
CA TRP A 101 -2.51 -1.06 0.54
C TRP A 101 -1.07 -0.66 0.90
N SER A 102 -0.91 0.56 1.40
CA SER A 102 0.36 1.03 1.95
C SER A 102 0.57 0.55 3.40
N PRO A 103 1.79 0.63 3.93
CA PRO A 103 2.08 0.32 5.34
C PRO A 103 1.27 1.14 6.36
N PHE A 104 0.64 2.24 5.96
CA PHE A 104 -0.28 2.98 6.83
C PHE A 104 -1.45 2.15 7.37
N ILE A 105 -1.81 1.05 6.69
CA ILE A 105 -2.85 0.15 7.21
C ILE A 105 -2.50 -0.44 8.58
N LEU A 106 -1.22 -0.49 8.94
CA LEU A 106 -0.75 -1.09 10.18
C LEU A 106 -1.11 -0.26 11.40
N ASP A 107 -0.98 1.08 11.34
CA ASP A 107 -1.41 1.94 12.44
C ASP A 107 -2.93 2.02 12.53
N GLU A 108 -3.60 1.97 11.39
CA GLU A 108 -5.05 1.94 11.31
C GLU A 108 -5.62 0.65 11.94
N LEU A 109 -5.04 -0.51 11.59
CA LEU A 109 -5.43 -1.81 12.17
C LEU A 109 -5.10 -1.93 13.66
N ALA A 110 -4.06 -1.24 14.12
CA ALA A 110 -3.67 -1.24 15.53
C ALA A 110 -4.50 -0.27 16.39
N GLY A 111 -5.44 0.47 15.80
CA GLY A 111 -6.23 1.48 16.51
C GLY A 111 -5.43 2.71 16.93
N LEU A 112 -4.29 2.98 16.26
CA LEU A 112 -3.46 4.16 16.54
C LEU A 112 -3.92 5.41 15.79
N ARG A 113 -4.93 5.27 14.95
CA ARG A 113 -5.46 6.35 14.11
C ARG A 113 -6.97 6.50 14.30
N ASP A 114 -7.38 7.50 15.07
CA ASP A 114 -8.79 7.76 15.38
C ASP A 114 -9.68 8.02 14.16
N SER A 115 -9.09 8.54 13.08
CA SER A 115 -9.82 8.87 11.85
C SER A 115 -10.17 7.65 10.97
N ALA A 116 -9.66 6.48 11.29
CA ALA A 116 -9.81 5.28 10.47
C ALA A 116 -9.75 3.98 11.30
N PRO A 117 -10.62 3.81 12.29
CA PRO A 117 -10.65 2.59 13.09
C PRO A 117 -11.22 1.42 12.28
N PRO A 118 -10.87 0.17 12.62
CA PRO A 118 -11.61 -1.00 12.18
C PRO A 118 -13.08 -0.91 12.57
N THR A 119 -13.96 -1.42 11.72
CA THR A 119 -15.41 -1.44 11.99
C THR A 119 -15.96 -2.87 12.06
N ILE A 120 -15.09 -3.85 12.08
CA ILE A 120 -15.47 -5.25 12.27
C ILE A 120 -16.19 -5.41 13.62
N ASN A 121 -17.34 -6.09 13.60
CA ASN A 121 -18.18 -6.32 14.77
C ASN A 121 -18.71 -5.04 15.45
N ASP A 122 -18.73 -3.91 14.72
CA ASP A 122 -19.11 -2.58 15.25
C ASP A 122 -18.27 -2.13 16.46
N ASP A 123 -17.04 -2.65 16.59
CA ASP A 123 -16.12 -2.31 17.67
C ASP A 123 -14.84 -1.68 17.12
N PRO A 124 -14.68 -0.35 17.24
CA PRO A 124 -13.52 0.38 16.75
C PRO A 124 -12.23 0.05 17.53
N THR A 125 -12.33 -0.61 18.66
CA THR A 125 -11.18 -1.05 19.48
C THR A 125 -10.76 -2.50 19.21
N SER A 126 -11.50 -3.19 18.34
CA SER A 126 -11.25 -4.61 18.04
C SER A 126 -9.91 -4.82 17.38
N THR A 127 -9.12 -5.73 17.93
CA THR A 127 -7.86 -6.21 17.31
C THR A 127 -8.06 -7.49 16.48
N GLU A 128 -9.30 -7.93 16.29
CA GLU A 128 -9.61 -9.16 15.57
C GLU A 128 -9.11 -9.13 14.14
N LEU A 129 -9.41 -8.06 13.39
CA LEU A 129 -8.95 -7.92 12.00
C LEU A 129 -7.43 -7.86 11.92
N ALA A 130 -6.78 -7.09 12.81
CA ALA A 130 -5.33 -6.99 12.88
C ALA A 130 -4.67 -8.34 13.14
N SER A 131 -5.21 -9.13 14.06
CA SER A 131 -4.66 -10.45 14.41
C SER A 131 -4.80 -11.48 13.29
N LYS A 132 -5.78 -11.30 12.41
CA LYS A 132 -6.06 -12.16 11.25
C LYS A 132 -5.46 -11.65 9.94
N THR A 133 -4.91 -10.43 9.92
CA THR A 133 -4.29 -9.84 8.73
C THR A 133 -2.87 -10.36 8.55
N GLY A 134 -2.63 -11.05 7.44
CA GLY A 134 -1.30 -11.40 6.96
C GLY A 134 -0.81 -10.37 5.94
N ILE A 135 0.49 -10.09 5.94
CA ILE A 135 1.11 -9.12 5.03
C ILE A 135 1.99 -9.85 4.03
N VAL A 136 1.84 -9.48 2.76
CA VAL A 136 2.70 -9.90 1.66
C VAL A 136 3.40 -8.66 1.13
N THR A 137 4.72 -8.63 1.15
CA THR A 137 5.52 -7.47 0.75
C THR A 137 5.80 -7.42 -0.74
N THR A 138 5.79 -8.59 -1.40
CA THR A 138 5.96 -8.70 -2.85
C THR A 138 5.06 -9.81 -3.38
N PHE A 139 4.57 -9.64 -4.60
CA PHE A 139 3.90 -10.70 -5.34
C PHE A 139 4.30 -10.62 -6.81
N GLY A 140 4.29 -11.75 -7.53
CA GLY A 140 4.77 -11.87 -8.89
C GLY A 140 3.69 -12.23 -9.88
N GLY A 141 3.84 -11.73 -11.11
CA GLY A 141 3.05 -12.13 -12.26
C GLY A 141 3.73 -13.24 -13.08
N PRO A 142 3.06 -13.76 -14.12
CA PRO A 142 3.60 -14.79 -15.00
C PRO A 142 4.95 -14.43 -15.64
N SER A 143 5.10 -13.16 -16.04
CA SER A 143 6.32 -12.66 -16.68
C SER A 143 7.42 -12.21 -15.70
N ASN A 144 7.13 -12.18 -14.40
CA ASN A 144 8.09 -11.90 -13.34
C ASN A 144 7.70 -12.64 -12.05
N PRO A 145 8.01 -13.94 -11.94
CA PRO A 145 7.65 -14.74 -10.76
C PRO A 145 8.26 -14.24 -9.44
N SER A 146 9.38 -13.51 -9.50
CA SER A 146 10.02 -12.91 -8.33
C SER A 146 9.23 -11.73 -7.79
N GLY A 147 8.38 -11.12 -8.61
CA GLY A 147 7.57 -9.99 -8.24
C GLY A 147 8.35 -8.69 -8.05
N ALA A 148 7.63 -7.70 -7.57
CA ALA A 148 8.17 -6.41 -7.17
C ALA A 148 7.32 -5.80 -6.06
N ALA A 149 7.92 -4.89 -5.30
CA ALA A 149 7.21 -3.95 -4.45
C ALA A 149 7.11 -2.59 -5.17
N TRP A 150 6.09 -1.83 -4.79
CA TRP A 150 5.91 -0.45 -5.24
C TRP A 150 6.18 0.50 -4.08
N ALA A 151 6.79 1.64 -4.35
CA ALA A 151 7.05 2.65 -3.34
C ALA A 151 6.65 4.03 -3.85
N ASP A 152 5.99 4.80 -2.99
CA ASP A 152 5.64 6.19 -3.24
C ASP A 152 6.64 7.10 -2.50
N ILE A 153 7.45 7.84 -3.26
CA ILE A 153 8.43 8.76 -2.70
C ILE A 153 7.79 10.15 -2.57
N ARG A 154 7.80 10.69 -1.35
CA ARG A 154 7.30 12.03 -1.07
C ARG A 154 8.42 13.05 -1.17
N TYR A 155 8.12 14.19 -1.77
CA TYR A 155 9.06 15.28 -2.03
C TYR A 155 8.58 16.56 -1.36
N PHE A 156 9.52 17.40 -0.96
CA PHE A 156 9.24 18.80 -0.70
C PHE A 156 9.33 19.57 -2.00
N GLY A 157 8.28 20.35 -2.33
CA GLY A 157 8.28 21.27 -3.45
C GLY A 157 8.35 22.71 -2.95
N VAL A 158 9.11 23.55 -3.61
CA VAL A 158 9.13 25.00 -3.41
C VAL A 158 8.44 25.66 -4.57
N THR A 159 7.36 26.41 -4.31
CA THR A 159 6.59 27.11 -5.36
C THR A 159 7.36 28.32 -5.89
N SER A 160 7.08 28.73 -7.13
CA SER A 160 7.78 29.82 -7.78
C SER A 160 7.59 31.20 -7.11
N ASP A 161 6.51 31.36 -6.37
CA ASP A 161 6.13 32.57 -5.64
C ASP A 161 6.55 32.57 -4.16
N ALA A 162 7.17 31.46 -3.70
CA ALA A 162 7.69 31.36 -2.35
C ALA A 162 8.89 32.27 -2.10
N ASN A 163 9.09 32.68 -0.85
CA ASN A 163 10.39 33.18 -0.42
C ASN A 163 11.39 32.02 -0.44
N THR A 164 12.20 31.95 -1.49
CA THR A 164 13.08 30.80 -1.76
C THR A 164 14.07 30.55 -0.62
N ASP A 165 14.63 31.60 0.00
CA ASP A 165 15.61 31.46 1.07
C ASP A 165 14.98 30.82 2.32
N VAL A 166 13.78 31.28 2.71
CA VAL A 166 13.05 30.73 3.86
C VAL A 166 12.59 29.31 3.56
N ALA A 167 12.05 29.06 2.37
CA ALA A 167 11.60 27.74 1.96
C ALA A 167 12.76 26.71 1.92
N THR A 168 13.92 27.12 1.40
CA THR A 168 15.12 26.27 1.38
C THR A 168 15.59 25.94 2.79
N GLN A 169 15.65 26.93 3.69
CA GLN A 169 16.00 26.69 5.10
C GLN A 169 15.03 25.73 5.78
N PHE A 170 13.73 25.84 5.49
CA PHE A 170 12.73 24.92 6.03
C PHE A 170 12.94 23.50 5.52
N VAL A 171 13.18 23.31 4.22
CA VAL A 171 13.45 22.00 3.61
C VAL A 171 14.73 21.40 4.19
N GLU A 172 15.80 22.21 4.30
CA GLU A 172 17.06 21.75 4.91
C GLU A 172 16.87 21.33 6.36
N TYR A 173 16.17 22.11 7.17
CA TYR A 173 15.85 21.75 8.55
C TYR A 173 15.05 20.45 8.59
N SER A 174 14.01 20.32 7.76
CA SER A 174 13.15 19.14 7.72
C SER A 174 13.90 17.86 7.31
N MET A 175 14.94 18.00 6.50
CA MET A 175 15.79 16.87 6.06
C MET A 175 17.01 16.64 6.96
N LYS A 176 17.30 17.51 7.92
CA LYS A 176 18.40 17.41 8.88
C LYS A 176 17.85 17.23 10.31
N ASP A 177 17.78 18.30 11.07
CA ASP A 177 17.46 18.27 12.50
C ASP A 177 15.99 17.88 12.77
N GLY A 178 15.08 18.30 11.91
CA GLY A 178 13.64 17.97 11.98
C GLY A 178 13.28 16.59 11.44
N TYR A 179 14.22 15.88 10.80
CA TYR A 179 13.90 14.66 10.06
C TYR A 179 13.35 13.53 10.94
N THR A 180 13.99 13.28 12.07
CA THR A 180 13.54 12.27 13.03
C THR A 180 12.14 12.60 13.59
N ALA A 181 11.88 13.88 13.89
CA ALA A 181 10.58 14.33 14.37
C ALA A 181 9.50 14.11 13.32
N THR A 182 9.77 14.46 12.07
CA THR A 182 8.84 14.24 10.95
C THR A 182 8.53 12.75 10.75
N LEU A 183 9.54 11.89 10.81
CA LEU A 183 9.38 10.45 10.67
C LEU A 183 8.66 9.80 11.87
N SER A 184 8.76 10.39 13.06
CA SER A 184 8.12 9.85 14.27
C SER A 184 6.60 10.02 14.30
N ILE A 185 6.04 10.80 13.38
CA ILE A 185 4.58 10.93 13.22
C ILE A 185 4.09 9.78 12.34
N ALA A 186 3.30 8.86 12.89
CA ALA A 186 2.85 7.63 12.22
C ALA A 186 4.03 6.88 11.56
N PRO A 187 5.00 6.39 12.35
CA PRO A 187 6.25 5.83 11.84
C PRO A 187 6.06 4.55 11.03
N GLU A 188 5.03 3.76 11.31
CA GLU A 188 4.69 2.51 10.65
C GLU A 188 4.29 2.68 9.17
N GLY A 189 3.90 3.88 8.78
CA GLY A 189 3.55 4.22 7.41
C GLY A 189 4.69 4.84 6.59
N LYS A 190 5.87 5.03 7.19
CA LYS A 190 6.96 5.78 6.57
C LYS A 190 8.27 5.02 6.62
N PHE A 191 9.00 5.08 5.50
CA PHE A 191 10.36 4.58 5.41
C PHE A 191 11.34 5.75 5.24
N PRO A 192 12.49 5.75 5.92
CA PRO A 192 13.50 6.78 5.74
C PRO A 192 14.12 6.69 4.34
N VAL A 193 14.24 7.84 3.67
CA VAL A 193 14.94 7.96 2.38
C VAL A 193 16.35 8.51 2.53
N ARG A 194 16.70 9.00 3.72
CA ARG A 194 18.03 9.53 4.03
C ARG A 194 18.92 8.40 4.54
N ARG A 195 20.16 8.34 4.04
CA ARG A 195 21.18 7.40 4.54
C ARG A 195 21.77 7.87 5.86
N GLY A 196 22.09 6.92 6.72
CA GLY A 196 23.01 7.06 7.87
C GLY A 196 22.35 7.39 9.19
N GLU A 197 21.78 8.55 9.38
CA GLU A 197 21.40 9.04 10.71
C GLU A 197 20.02 8.60 11.19
N VAL A 198 19.24 7.96 10.33
CA VAL A 198 18.03 7.30 10.77
C VAL A 198 18.41 5.93 11.34
N THR A 199 19.39 5.95 12.20
CA THR A 199 19.84 4.79 12.98
C THR A 199 18.77 4.30 13.92
N ASP A 200 17.68 5.05 14.09
CA ASP A 200 16.55 4.61 14.88
C ASP A 200 15.49 3.86 14.04
N THR A 201 15.94 3.12 13.01
CA THR A 201 15.14 1.99 12.47
C THR A 201 14.67 1.08 13.59
N ALA A 202 15.45 0.93 14.67
CA ALA A 202 15.03 0.24 15.88
C ALA A 202 13.75 0.84 16.49
N LYS A 203 13.53 2.14 16.36
CA LYS A 203 12.32 2.82 16.83
C LYS A 203 11.10 2.45 15.97
N TYR A 204 11.28 2.40 14.65
CA TYR A 204 10.24 1.95 13.71
C TYR A 204 9.97 0.46 13.87
N ILE A 205 11.00 -0.38 13.90
CA ILE A 205 10.87 -1.81 14.18
C ILE A 205 10.15 -2.04 15.51
N LYS A 206 10.45 -1.24 16.54
CA LYS A 206 9.79 -1.34 17.84
C LYS A 206 8.32 -0.93 17.79
N ALA A 207 7.96 0.12 17.06
CA ALA A 207 6.57 0.49 16.82
C ALA A 207 5.83 -0.63 16.08
N TRP A 208 6.39 -1.11 14.97
CA TRP A 208 5.83 -2.20 14.17
C TRP A 208 5.73 -3.51 14.96
N SER A 209 6.67 -3.81 15.84
CA SER A 209 6.64 -5.03 16.64
C SER A 209 5.49 -5.07 17.66
N LYS A 210 4.88 -3.94 17.95
CA LYS A 210 3.73 -3.85 18.85
C LYS A 210 2.39 -4.05 18.13
N LEU A 211 2.37 -4.02 16.80
CA LEU A 211 1.15 -4.18 16.03
C LEU A 211 0.71 -5.65 16.06
N PRO A 212 -0.57 -5.92 16.31
CA PRO A 212 -1.10 -7.29 16.39
C PRO A 212 -1.38 -7.88 15.00
N VAL A 213 -0.42 -7.83 14.09
CA VAL A 213 -0.51 -8.42 12.74
C VAL A 213 0.22 -9.75 12.67
N GLY A 214 -0.28 -10.67 11.84
CA GLY A 214 0.11 -12.09 11.84
C GLY A 214 1.40 -12.47 11.13
N VAL A 215 2.18 -11.52 10.59
CA VAL A 215 3.40 -11.80 9.79
C VAL A 215 4.65 -11.19 10.39
N ASP A 216 5.81 -11.57 9.86
CA ASP A 216 7.10 -10.96 10.23
C ASP A 216 7.07 -9.46 9.91
N ARG A 217 7.00 -8.66 10.96
CA ARG A 217 6.89 -7.20 10.92
C ARG A 217 8.19 -6.52 10.53
N LYS A 218 9.29 -7.27 10.44
CA LYS A 218 10.58 -6.78 9.98
C LYS A 218 10.72 -6.87 8.46
N ALA A 219 9.93 -7.73 7.82
CA ALA A 219 10.02 -7.98 6.38
C ALA A 219 9.95 -6.70 5.52
N PRO A 220 9.12 -5.68 5.83
CA PRO A 220 9.11 -4.45 5.06
C PRO A 220 10.34 -3.57 5.27
N LEU A 221 11.18 -3.84 6.27
CA LEU A 221 12.36 -3.05 6.62
C LEU A 221 13.67 -3.78 6.27
N SER A 222 13.59 -5.01 5.78
CA SER A 222 14.71 -5.80 5.28
C SER A 222 14.84 -5.67 3.77
#